data_b90fce0b7a7f29682d3fb3fd9a0e6655
#
_entry.id   b90fce0b7a7f29682d3fb3fd9a0e6655
#
_cell.length_a   1.000
_cell.length_b   1.000
_cell.length_c   1.000
_cell.angle_alpha   90.00
_cell.angle_beta   90.00
_cell.angle_gamma   90.00
#
_symmetry.space_group_name_H-M   'P 1'
#
loop_
_entity.id
_entity.type
_entity.pdbx_description
1 polymer ?
#
loop_
_entity_poly.entity_id
_entity_poly.type
_entity_poly.pdbx_seq_one_letter_code
_entity_poly.pdbx_strand_id
1 'polypeptide(L)'
;MTREELIMLQSLPLEVKIAKSQQRIREWIDYYGENNVYVSFSGGKDSTVLLHLVRSVNPNILAVFCDTGLEYPEIKKFVRSQEFCLTIKPKLSFKQVIEKYGYPVISKEQSHYIYLVNHSKSEVLRNKHLLGVNRDGSPCKFTIAKKWRFALNAPFEISDLCCDVMKKRPFK
;
A
#
# COMPACT_ATOMS: atom_id res chain seq x y z
N MET A 1 18.13 10.30 4.51
CA MET A 1 18.51 9.32 5.58
C MET A 1 19.56 8.40 5.00
N THR A 2 20.75 8.39 5.58
CA THR A 2 21.85 7.51 5.20
C THR A 2 21.64 6.11 5.79
N ARG A 3 22.43 5.12 5.32
CA ARG A 3 22.41 3.76 5.88
C ARG A 3 22.83 3.75 7.36
N GLU A 4 23.78 4.58 7.72
CA GLU A 4 24.30 4.72 9.09
C GLU A 4 23.25 5.31 10.03
N GLU A 5 22.56 6.37 9.62
CA GLU A 5 21.42 6.95 10.35
C GLU A 5 20.31 5.92 10.58
N LEU A 6 20.01 5.09 9.56
CA LEU A 6 19.01 4.04 9.71
C LEU A 6 19.42 2.99 10.74
N ILE A 7 20.68 2.52 10.71
CA ILE A 7 21.20 1.55 11.68
C ILE A 7 21.17 2.16 13.09
N MET A 8 21.57 3.40 13.25
CA MET A 8 21.51 4.11 14.53
C MET A 8 20.08 4.19 15.07
N LEU A 9 19.11 4.57 14.24
CA LEU A 9 17.70 4.62 14.64
C LEU A 9 17.13 3.22 14.99
N GLN A 10 17.57 2.20 14.28
CA GLN A 10 17.16 0.81 14.56
C GLN A 10 17.78 0.25 15.84
N SER A 11 18.95 0.74 16.27
CA SER A 11 19.63 0.31 17.51
C SER A 11 19.13 1.02 18.77
N LEU A 12 18.29 2.06 18.65
CA LEU A 12 17.74 2.77 19.80
C LEU A 12 16.94 1.84 20.72
N PRO A 13 16.94 2.06 22.04
CA PRO A 13 16.05 1.38 22.99
C PRO A 13 14.58 1.53 22.60
N LEU A 14 13.76 0.57 22.98
CA LEU A 14 12.33 0.55 22.62
C LEU A 14 11.59 1.79 23.10
N GLU A 15 11.88 2.22 24.33
CA GLU A 15 11.26 3.40 24.97
C GLU A 15 11.56 4.67 24.19
N VAL A 16 12.78 4.80 23.67
CA VAL A 16 13.18 5.94 22.83
C VAL A 16 12.46 5.91 21.48
N LYS A 17 12.31 4.73 20.87
CA LYS A 17 11.53 4.56 19.63
C LYS A 17 10.07 4.93 19.83
N ILE A 18 9.47 4.50 20.95
CA ILE A 18 8.08 4.84 21.32
C ILE A 18 7.95 6.37 21.47
N ALA A 19 8.81 7.01 22.26
CA ALA A 19 8.79 8.45 22.49
C ALA A 19 8.92 9.26 21.19
N LYS A 20 9.85 8.86 20.30
CA LYS A 20 9.99 9.47 18.97
C LYS A 20 8.76 9.31 18.11
N SER A 21 8.14 8.14 18.12
CA SER A 21 6.90 7.88 17.36
C SER A 21 5.75 8.72 17.89
N GLN A 22 5.58 8.78 19.21
CA GLN A 22 4.57 9.61 19.86
C GLN A 22 4.76 11.11 19.59
N GLN A 23 6.01 11.59 19.60
CA GLN A 23 6.30 12.96 19.23
C GLN A 23 5.86 13.27 17.79
N ARG A 24 6.20 12.39 16.84
CA ARG A 24 5.78 12.54 15.45
C ARG A 24 4.26 12.51 15.27
N ILE A 25 3.58 11.68 16.06
CA ILE A 25 2.11 11.60 16.05
C ILE A 25 1.50 12.91 16.57
N ARG A 26 2.04 13.50 17.66
CA ARG A 26 1.61 14.81 18.17
C ARG A 26 1.79 15.91 17.13
N GLU A 27 2.99 16.03 16.55
CA GLU A 27 3.30 17.00 15.49
C GLU A 27 2.29 16.90 14.32
N TRP A 28 1.90 15.68 13.96
CA TRP A 28 0.94 15.45 12.88
C TRP A 28 -0.49 15.87 13.27
N ILE A 29 -0.91 15.51 14.48
CA ILE A 29 -2.24 15.88 15.01
C ILE A 29 -2.33 17.40 15.18
N ASP A 30 -1.30 18.03 15.72
CA ASP A 30 -1.25 19.48 15.91
C ASP A 30 -1.31 20.25 14.59
N TYR A 31 -0.63 19.72 13.56
CA TYR A 31 -0.59 20.36 12.24
C TYR A 31 -1.92 20.27 11.47
N TYR A 32 -2.56 19.09 11.48
CA TYR A 32 -3.79 18.88 10.70
C TYR A 32 -5.08 19.10 11.50
N GLY A 33 -5.01 19.14 12.82
CA GLY A 33 -6.13 19.15 13.72
C GLY A 33 -6.67 17.76 14.02
N GLU A 34 -7.09 17.54 15.25
CA GLU A 34 -7.53 16.24 15.79
C GLU A 34 -8.64 15.58 14.95
N ASN A 35 -9.62 16.37 14.51
CA ASN A 35 -10.78 15.90 13.76
C ASN A 35 -10.48 15.59 12.28
N ASN A 36 -9.30 15.94 11.79
CA ASN A 36 -8.88 15.76 10.40
C ASN A 36 -7.89 14.61 10.23
N VAL A 37 -7.60 13.87 11.31
CA VAL A 37 -6.65 12.76 11.31
C VAL A 37 -7.35 11.46 11.66
N TYR A 38 -7.03 10.40 10.96
CA TYR A 38 -7.46 9.05 11.27
C TYR A 38 -6.32 8.05 11.05
N VAL A 39 -6.43 6.86 11.63
CA VAL A 39 -5.49 5.76 11.40
C VAL A 39 -6.07 4.80 10.36
N SER A 40 -5.38 4.62 9.22
CA SER A 40 -5.71 3.54 8.30
C SER A 40 -5.34 2.21 8.95
N PHE A 41 -6.36 1.44 9.35
CA PHE A 41 -6.23 0.23 10.14
C PHE A 41 -6.55 -1.00 9.32
N SER A 42 -5.61 -1.94 9.21
CA SER A 42 -5.81 -3.18 8.45
C SER A 42 -6.07 -4.41 9.33
N GLY A 43 -5.98 -4.27 10.66
CA GLY A 43 -6.02 -5.39 11.60
C GLY A 43 -4.76 -6.26 11.61
N GLY A 44 -3.74 -5.93 10.80
CA GLY A 44 -2.42 -6.58 10.82
C GLY A 44 -1.53 -6.02 11.94
N LYS A 45 -0.46 -6.75 12.27
CA LYS A 45 0.44 -6.42 13.39
C LYS A 45 0.96 -4.97 13.37
N ASP A 46 1.43 -4.49 12.22
CA ASP A 46 2.04 -3.16 12.10
C ASP A 46 1.00 -2.04 12.31
N SER A 47 -0.19 -2.18 11.71
CA SER A 47 -1.29 -1.23 11.91
C SER A 47 -1.87 -1.27 13.32
N THR A 48 -1.80 -2.41 14.00
CA THR A 48 -2.21 -2.56 15.40
C THR A 48 -1.25 -1.83 16.33
N VAL A 49 0.06 -1.99 16.13
CA VAL A 49 1.08 -1.23 16.88
C VAL A 49 0.93 0.27 16.62
N LEU A 50 0.73 0.68 15.36
CA LEU A 50 0.50 2.09 15.04
C LEU A 50 -0.75 2.63 15.74
N LEU A 51 -1.87 1.90 15.70
CA LEU A 51 -3.11 2.32 16.36
C LEU A 51 -2.91 2.47 17.88
N HIS A 52 -2.20 1.52 18.51
CA HIS A 52 -1.86 1.59 19.92
C HIS A 52 -1.01 2.84 20.25
N LEU A 53 0.03 3.12 19.46
CA LEU A 53 0.87 4.30 19.64
C LEU A 53 0.09 5.61 19.45
N VAL A 54 -0.79 5.67 18.45
CA VAL A 54 -1.62 6.86 18.21
C VAL A 54 -2.60 7.06 19.37
N ARG A 55 -3.25 6.00 19.84
CA ARG A 55 -4.20 6.07 20.97
C ARG A 55 -3.54 6.33 22.32
N SER A 56 -2.25 6.06 22.48
CA SER A 56 -1.48 6.50 23.65
C SER A 56 -1.27 8.02 23.68
N VAL A 57 -1.44 8.70 22.54
CA VAL A 57 -1.38 10.18 22.42
C VAL A 57 -2.79 10.77 22.42
N ASN A 58 -3.69 10.21 21.63
CA ASN A 58 -5.08 10.60 21.54
C ASN A 58 -5.98 9.35 21.55
N PRO A 59 -6.60 9.02 22.70
CA PRO A 59 -7.40 7.80 22.85
C PRO A 59 -8.60 7.69 21.91
N ASN A 60 -9.17 8.81 21.49
CA ASN A 60 -10.39 8.88 20.70
C ASN A 60 -10.15 8.94 19.19
N ILE A 61 -8.90 8.81 18.74
CA ILE A 61 -8.58 8.88 17.32
C ILE A 61 -9.34 7.79 16.54
N LEU A 62 -9.96 8.20 15.45
CA LEU A 62 -10.70 7.31 14.57
C LEU A 62 -9.75 6.33 13.86
N ALA A 63 -10.05 5.04 13.94
CA ALA A 63 -9.47 4.03 13.05
C ALA A 63 -10.41 3.79 11.88
N VAL A 64 -9.88 3.62 10.67
CA VAL A 64 -10.68 3.33 9.48
C VAL A 64 -10.17 2.04 8.83
N PHE A 65 -11.04 1.04 8.79
CA PHE A 65 -10.79 -0.26 8.19
C PHE A 65 -11.51 -0.37 6.84
N CYS A 66 -10.82 -0.80 5.80
CA CYS A 66 -11.42 -1.08 4.50
C CYS A 66 -11.67 -2.59 4.36
N ASP A 67 -12.92 -3.02 4.48
CA ASP A 67 -13.33 -4.41 4.25
C ASP A 67 -13.44 -4.67 2.74
N THR A 68 -12.41 -5.26 2.17
CA THR A 68 -12.36 -5.61 0.73
C THR A 68 -13.12 -6.90 0.41
N GLY A 69 -13.57 -7.64 1.42
CA GLY A 69 -14.16 -8.97 1.29
C GLY A 69 -13.14 -10.10 1.23
N LEU A 70 -11.85 -9.79 1.21
CA LEU A 70 -10.76 -10.77 1.08
C LEU A 70 -10.01 -11.03 2.40
N GLU A 71 -10.35 -10.31 3.45
CA GLU A 71 -9.72 -10.45 4.76
C GLU A 71 -10.19 -11.73 5.45
N TYR A 72 -9.28 -12.36 6.20
CA TYR A 72 -9.60 -13.51 7.05
C TYR A 72 -10.68 -13.16 8.08
N PRO A 73 -11.59 -14.11 8.41
CA PRO A 73 -12.64 -13.88 9.42
C PRO A 73 -12.11 -13.39 10.76
N GLU A 74 -10.95 -13.89 11.19
CA GLU A 74 -10.28 -13.53 12.45
C GLU A 74 -9.88 -12.05 12.45
N ILE A 75 -9.36 -11.55 11.34
CA ILE A 75 -9.01 -10.13 11.17
C ILE A 75 -10.27 -9.27 11.29
N LYS A 76 -11.35 -9.66 10.60
CA LYS A 76 -12.64 -8.93 10.69
C LYS A 76 -13.21 -8.95 12.11
N LYS A 77 -13.11 -10.07 12.83
CA LYS A 77 -13.51 -10.20 14.21
C LYS A 77 -12.69 -9.28 15.12
N PHE A 78 -11.37 -9.28 14.95
CA PHE A 78 -10.44 -8.42 15.69
C PHE A 78 -10.71 -6.93 15.42
N VAL A 79 -10.92 -6.54 14.18
CA VAL A 79 -11.24 -5.15 13.83
C VAL A 79 -12.55 -4.70 14.49
N ARG A 80 -13.59 -5.55 14.48
CA ARG A 80 -14.88 -5.25 15.10
C ARG A 80 -14.82 -5.11 16.63
N SER A 81 -13.82 -5.71 17.28
CA SER A 81 -13.60 -5.56 18.71
C SER A 81 -12.89 -4.26 19.09
N GLN A 82 -12.43 -3.49 18.10
CA GLN A 82 -11.77 -2.21 18.35
C GLN A 82 -12.81 -1.08 18.46
N GLU A 83 -12.76 -0.34 19.57
CA GLU A 83 -13.55 0.89 19.74
C GLU A 83 -13.12 1.96 18.72
N PHE A 84 -13.98 2.93 18.45
CA PHE A 84 -13.71 4.03 17.50
C PHE A 84 -13.13 3.55 16.16
N CYS A 85 -13.69 2.47 15.60
CA CYS A 85 -13.25 1.88 14.34
C CYS A 85 -14.39 1.88 13.32
N LEU A 86 -14.24 2.72 12.28
CA LEU A 86 -15.17 2.79 11.15
C LEU A 86 -14.78 1.74 10.10
N THR A 87 -15.75 0.96 9.66
CA THR A 87 -15.56 0.04 8.53
C THR A 87 -16.15 0.65 7.25
N ILE A 88 -15.31 0.81 6.25
CA ILE A 88 -15.70 1.22 4.90
C ILE A 88 -15.56 0.05 3.93
N LYS A 89 -16.21 0.14 2.75
CA LYS A 89 -16.12 -0.88 1.71
C LYS A 89 -15.77 -0.24 0.36
N PRO A 90 -15.03 -0.94 -0.50
CA PRO A 90 -14.84 -0.49 -1.88
C PRO A 90 -16.18 -0.52 -2.63
N LYS A 91 -16.33 0.36 -3.61
CA LYS A 91 -17.55 0.44 -4.47
C LYS A 91 -17.73 -0.81 -5.36
N LEU A 92 -16.65 -1.51 -5.66
CA LEU A 92 -16.64 -2.70 -6.51
C LEU A 92 -16.17 -3.90 -5.70
N SER A 93 -16.76 -5.07 -5.94
CA SER A 93 -16.23 -6.33 -5.43
C SER A 93 -14.92 -6.70 -6.11
N PHE A 94 -14.11 -7.58 -5.49
CA PHE A 94 -12.84 -8.02 -6.10
C PHE A 94 -13.06 -8.64 -7.49
N LYS A 95 -14.11 -9.44 -7.66
CA LYS A 95 -14.48 -10.01 -8.97
C LYS A 95 -14.69 -8.92 -10.02
N GLN A 96 -15.49 -7.93 -9.73
CA GLN A 96 -15.72 -6.78 -10.63
C GLN A 96 -14.43 -5.98 -10.91
N VAL A 97 -13.53 -5.90 -9.93
CA VAL A 97 -12.25 -5.19 -10.11
C VAL A 97 -11.35 -5.94 -11.07
N ILE A 98 -11.19 -7.25 -10.93
CA ILE A 98 -10.34 -8.03 -11.86
C ILE A 98 -10.94 -8.12 -13.27
N GLU A 99 -12.25 -8.22 -13.41
CA GLU A 99 -12.93 -8.19 -14.70
C GLU A 99 -12.77 -6.82 -15.41
N LYS A 100 -12.82 -5.73 -14.66
CA LYS A 100 -12.76 -4.37 -15.22
C LYS A 100 -11.33 -3.83 -15.43
N TYR A 101 -10.40 -4.14 -14.54
CA TYR A 101 -9.06 -3.55 -14.48
C TYR A 101 -7.93 -4.54 -14.72
N GLY A 102 -8.23 -5.83 -14.81
CA GLY A 102 -7.26 -6.89 -15.04
C GLY A 102 -6.79 -7.61 -13.78
N TYR A 103 -6.13 -8.72 -13.99
CA TYR A 103 -5.70 -9.66 -12.97
C TYR A 103 -4.32 -9.26 -12.40
N PRO A 104 -4.17 -9.22 -11.07
CA PRO A 104 -2.87 -9.00 -10.42
C PRO A 104 -2.09 -10.32 -10.34
N VAL A 105 -1.53 -10.77 -11.46
CA VAL A 105 -0.76 -12.02 -11.54
C VAL A 105 0.72 -11.80 -11.26
N ILE A 106 1.46 -12.84 -10.87
CA ILE A 106 2.91 -12.86 -10.65
C ILE A 106 3.32 -12.07 -9.39
N SER A 107 3.45 -10.78 -9.52
CA SER A 107 3.70 -9.82 -8.44
C SER A 107 3.15 -8.45 -8.85
N LYS A 108 2.93 -7.58 -7.86
CA LYS A 108 2.46 -6.22 -8.13
C LYS A 108 3.39 -5.47 -9.09
N GLU A 109 4.70 -5.59 -8.89
CA GLU A 109 5.70 -4.93 -9.72
C GLU A 109 5.68 -5.44 -11.16
N GLN A 110 5.65 -6.75 -11.36
CA GLN A 110 5.63 -7.34 -12.70
C GLN A 110 4.30 -7.06 -13.42
N SER A 111 3.17 -7.15 -12.71
CA SER A 111 1.85 -6.78 -13.27
C SER A 111 1.80 -5.32 -13.69
N HIS A 112 2.41 -4.42 -12.91
CA HIS A 112 2.54 -3.01 -13.24
C HIS A 112 3.37 -2.79 -14.52
N TYR A 113 4.51 -3.45 -14.65
CA TYR A 113 5.35 -3.33 -15.85
C TYR A 113 4.66 -3.87 -17.10
N ILE A 114 3.98 -5.02 -16.98
CA ILE A 114 3.19 -5.59 -18.08
C ILE A 114 2.10 -4.61 -18.49
N TYR A 115 1.35 -4.07 -17.55
CA TYR A 115 0.33 -3.07 -17.82
C TYR A 115 0.90 -1.83 -18.53
N LEU A 116 2.02 -1.29 -18.04
CA LEU A 116 2.67 -0.13 -18.68
C LEU A 116 3.15 -0.43 -20.10
N VAL A 117 3.72 -1.61 -20.34
CA VAL A 117 4.18 -2.00 -21.70
C VAL A 117 3.00 -2.10 -22.66
N ASN A 118 1.87 -2.65 -22.21
CA ASN A 118 0.69 -2.85 -23.06
C ASN A 118 -0.11 -1.56 -23.32
N HIS A 119 -0.13 -0.61 -22.35
CA HIS A 119 -1.03 0.55 -22.41
C HIS A 119 -0.34 1.90 -22.59
N SER A 120 0.97 2.00 -22.31
CA SER A 120 1.66 3.28 -22.41
C SER A 120 1.82 3.72 -23.86
N LYS A 121 1.53 4.98 -24.14
CA LYS A 121 1.85 5.65 -25.39
C LYS A 121 3.33 6.05 -25.49
N SER A 122 4.05 6.10 -24.35
CA SER A 122 5.46 6.47 -24.31
C SER A 122 6.34 5.28 -24.66
N GLU A 123 7.02 5.37 -25.77
CA GLU A 123 8.01 4.37 -26.22
C GLU A 123 9.16 4.24 -25.21
N VAL A 124 9.62 5.35 -24.65
CA VAL A 124 10.67 5.38 -23.62
C VAL A 124 10.25 4.54 -22.40
N LEU A 125 9.01 4.67 -21.94
CA LEU A 125 8.51 3.91 -20.80
C LEU A 125 8.35 2.42 -21.14
N ARG A 126 7.86 2.10 -22.34
CA ARG A 126 7.79 0.70 -22.80
C ARG A 126 9.17 0.06 -22.88
N ASN A 127 10.13 0.74 -23.50
CA ASN A 127 11.51 0.25 -23.63
C ASN A 127 12.19 0.07 -22.27
N LYS A 128 11.93 0.96 -21.32
CA LYS A 128 12.43 0.83 -19.96
C LYS A 128 12.02 -0.50 -19.32
N HIS A 129 10.74 -0.89 -19.42
CA HIS A 129 10.25 -2.10 -18.78
C HIS A 129 10.40 -3.37 -19.63
N LEU A 130 10.45 -3.25 -20.95
CA LEU A 130 10.60 -4.38 -21.86
C LEU A 130 12.07 -4.73 -22.13
N LEU A 131 12.90 -3.73 -22.40
CA LEU A 131 14.31 -3.90 -22.80
C LEU A 131 15.29 -3.64 -21.66
N GLY A 132 14.88 -2.95 -20.61
CA GLY A 132 15.77 -2.59 -19.50
C GLY A 132 16.68 -1.42 -19.81
N VAL A 133 16.21 -0.44 -20.59
CA VAL A 133 16.98 0.71 -21.02
C VAL A 133 16.25 1.99 -20.60
N ASN A 134 16.96 2.87 -19.90
CA ASN A 134 16.47 4.21 -19.56
C ASN A 134 16.50 5.14 -20.79
N ARG A 135 15.93 6.34 -20.67
CA ARG A 135 15.88 7.34 -21.74
C ARG A 135 17.28 7.76 -22.25
N ASP A 136 18.27 7.77 -21.38
CA ASP A 136 19.66 8.12 -21.64
C ASP A 136 20.50 6.93 -22.16
N GLY A 137 19.89 5.78 -22.44
CA GLY A 137 20.54 4.55 -22.86
C GLY A 137 21.18 3.72 -21.75
N SER A 138 21.17 4.20 -20.50
CA SER A 138 21.73 3.46 -19.37
C SER A 138 20.89 2.23 -19.01
N PRO A 139 21.50 1.16 -18.42
CA PRO A 139 20.78 -0.02 -18.00
C PRO A 139 19.74 0.27 -16.90
N CYS A 140 18.58 -0.33 -17.00
CA CYS A 140 17.52 -0.24 -16.00
C CYS A 140 17.16 -1.63 -15.45
N LYS A 141 17.16 -1.76 -14.12
CA LYS A 141 16.77 -3.01 -13.45
C LYS A 141 15.24 -3.20 -13.31
N PHE A 142 14.45 -2.15 -13.53
CA PHE A 142 12.99 -2.18 -13.39
C PHE A 142 12.35 -2.72 -14.67
N THR A 143 12.54 -4.02 -14.94
CA THR A 143 12.12 -4.69 -16.18
C THR A 143 11.24 -5.89 -15.91
N ILE A 144 10.46 -6.27 -16.93
CA ILE A 144 9.75 -7.56 -16.93
C ILE A 144 10.80 -8.67 -16.99
N ALA A 145 10.84 -9.49 -15.93
CA ALA A 145 11.78 -10.61 -15.87
C ALA A 145 11.55 -11.57 -17.05
N LYS A 146 12.65 -12.07 -17.66
CA LYS A 146 12.59 -12.88 -18.88
C LYS A 146 11.59 -14.03 -18.80
N LYS A 147 11.52 -14.71 -17.65
CA LYS A 147 10.61 -15.83 -17.39
C LYS A 147 9.13 -15.44 -17.40
N TRP A 148 8.79 -14.16 -17.31
CA TRP A 148 7.40 -13.66 -17.27
C TRP A 148 6.99 -12.93 -18.56
N ARG A 149 7.84 -12.82 -19.56
CA ARG A 149 7.54 -12.12 -20.83
C ARG A 149 6.39 -12.75 -21.60
N PHE A 150 6.12 -14.04 -21.43
CA PHE A 150 4.96 -14.70 -22.05
C PHE A 150 3.63 -14.06 -21.62
N ALA A 151 3.58 -13.46 -20.42
CA ALA A 151 2.40 -12.80 -19.89
C ALA A 151 2.01 -11.50 -20.62
N LEU A 152 2.91 -10.94 -21.45
CA LEU A 152 2.57 -9.82 -22.33
C LEU A 152 1.48 -10.17 -23.35
N ASN A 153 1.38 -11.45 -23.74
CA ASN A 153 0.38 -11.96 -24.67
C ASN A 153 -0.71 -12.79 -23.97
N ALA A 154 -0.94 -12.54 -22.69
CA ALA A 154 -2.01 -13.25 -21.95
C ALA A 154 -3.39 -12.97 -22.59
N PRO A 155 -4.29 -13.96 -22.63
CA PRO A 155 -5.63 -13.79 -23.18
C PRO A 155 -6.57 -13.00 -22.26
N PHE A 156 -6.04 -12.36 -21.25
CA PHE A 156 -6.73 -11.53 -20.26
C PHE A 156 -5.86 -10.34 -19.86
N GLU A 157 -6.49 -9.30 -19.38
CA GLU A 157 -5.80 -8.08 -18.93
C GLU A 157 -5.00 -8.34 -17.65
N ILE A 158 -3.77 -7.83 -17.58
CA ILE A 158 -2.91 -7.89 -16.40
C ILE A 158 -2.65 -6.47 -15.88
N SER A 159 -2.93 -6.23 -14.60
CA SER A 159 -2.66 -4.95 -13.97
C SER A 159 -2.44 -5.06 -12.46
N ASP A 160 -1.89 -4.02 -11.85
CA ASP A 160 -1.74 -3.87 -10.40
C ASP A 160 -2.80 -2.96 -9.76
N LEU A 161 -3.82 -2.57 -10.52
CA LEU A 161 -4.81 -1.57 -10.11
C LEU A 161 -5.74 -2.03 -8.99
N CYS A 162 -5.81 -3.34 -8.71
CA CYS A 162 -6.67 -3.88 -7.64
C CYS A 162 -6.42 -3.21 -6.29
N CYS A 163 -5.16 -2.97 -5.91
CA CYS A 163 -4.83 -2.30 -4.65
C CYS A 163 -5.29 -0.84 -4.60
N ASP A 164 -5.19 -0.13 -5.72
CA ASP A 164 -5.66 1.25 -5.81
C ASP A 164 -7.19 1.30 -5.65
N VAL A 165 -7.91 0.50 -6.43
CA VAL A 165 -9.38 0.47 -6.44
C VAL A 165 -9.96 -0.02 -5.12
N MET A 166 -9.39 -1.09 -4.56
CA MET A 166 -9.93 -1.75 -3.38
C MET A 166 -9.52 -1.12 -2.06
N LYS A 167 -8.31 -0.54 -1.99
CA LYS A 167 -7.71 -0.10 -0.72
C LYS A 167 -7.40 1.39 -0.64
N LYS A 168 -7.21 2.10 -1.76
CA LYS A 168 -6.87 3.53 -1.71
C LYS A 168 -8.06 4.44 -2.04
N ARG A 169 -8.83 4.10 -3.09
CA ARG A 169 -9.98 4.92 -3.50
C ARG A 169 -11.08 5.03 -2.43
N PRO A 170 -11.37 4.00 -1.61
CA PRO A 170 -12.36 4.12 -0.53
C PRO A 170 -12.03 5.17 0.53
N PHE A 171 -10.76 5.59 0.64
CA PHE A 171 -10.30 6.61 1.58
C PHE A 171 -10.26 8.03 0.99
N LYS A 172 -10.58 8.20 -0.28
CA LYS A 172 -10.69 9.49 -0.98
C LYS A 172 -12.12 9.96 -1.04
#